data_3ddddd4ba442e57461927b935b7b429c
#
_entry.id   3ddddd4ba442e57461927b935b7b429c
#
_cell.length_a   1.000
_cell.length_b   1.000
_cell.length_c   1.000
_cell.angle_alpha   90.00
_cell.angle_beta   90.00
_cell.angle_gamma   90.00
#
_symmetry.space_group_name_H-M   'P 1'
#
loop_
_entity.id
_entity.type
_entity.pdbx_description
1 polymer ?
#
loop_
_entity_poly.entity_id
_entity_poly.type
_entity_poly.pdbx_seq_one_letter_code
_entity_poly.pdbx_strand_id
1 'polypeptide(L)'
;LSKPDRLNDVERAHLVDPADDSFRIARLAPSPAMASLVRRFWMPVWSVPGGGVRTQQVLQYPCALIVVSHSYARFYGVASGLSRTDLEGTGWACGVMLQPATGHLLTGRSMRELRDRHVPLSDVLPGGEALVTRVRRTLGPDPGDGERQRAAAGLLEAELEHLLPIGEQAQRVNDVVAYVEGKPDLVRVSGLVEAFATTERSLQRLTGRWLGLTPRWLVQRRRLHEAAERLRHHEVDLARVAADLGYADQAHFTRDWRRVTGMTPGRFAARFAAPDERRPRVAPARDRDR
;
A
#
# COMPACT_ATOMS: atom_id res chain seq x y z
N LEU A 1 -1.46 -7.52 -29.82
CA LEU A 1 -1.30 -8.15 -28.50
C LEU A 1 -1.88 -7.18 -27.47
N SER A 2 -3.07 -7.48 -26.92
CA SER A 2 -3.68 -6.73 -25.81
C SER A 2 -2.69 -6.70 -24.64
N LYS A 3 -2.44 -5.51 -24.09
CA LYS A 3 -1.72 -5.38 -22.82
C LYS A 3 -2.51 -6.18 -21.78
N PRO A 4 -1.84 -7.09 -21.02
CA PRO A 4 -2.51 -7.74 -19.91
C PRO A 4 -3.08 -6.67 -18.98
N ASP A 5 -4.28 -6.90 -18.44
CA ASP A 5 -4.91 -6.02 -17.47
C ASP A 5 -3.91 -5.74 -16.35
N ARG A 6 -3.46 -4.48 -16.24
CA ARG A 6 -2.55 -4.09 -15.17
C ARG A 6 -3.30 -4.23 -13.86
N LEU A 7 -2.70 -4.96 -12.92
CA LEU A 7 -3.19 -5.01 -11.55
C LEU A 7 -3.45 -3.59 -11.04
N ASN A 8 -4.55 -3.41 -10.34
CA ASN A 8 -4.79 -2.13 -9.68
C ASN A 8 -3.67 -1.85 -8.65
N ASP A 9 -3.50 -0.60 -8.30
CA ASP A 9 -2.40 -0.17 -7.43
C ASP A 9 -2.31 -0.97 -6.11
N VAL A 10 -3.45 -1.36 -5.52
CA VAL A 10 -3.45 -2.09 -4.23
C VAL A 10 -2.90 -3.49 -4.40
N GLU A 11 -3.25 -4.15 -5.49
CA GLU A 11 -2.76 -5.50 -5.76
C GLU A 11 -1.27 -5.52 -6.03
N ARG A 12 -0.73 -4.49 -6.68
CA ARG A 12 0.72 -4.35 -6.87
C ARG A 12 1.47 -4.18 -5.55
N ALA A 13 0.93 -3.38 -4.65
CA ALA A 13 1.56 -3.08 -3.36
C ALA A 13 1.48 -4.24 -2.36
N HIS A 14 0.40 -5.02 -2.40
CA HIS A 14 0.15 -6.10 -1.45
C HIS A 14 0.94 -7.35 -1.85
N LEU A 15 1.92 -7.74 -1.04
CA LEU A 15 2.72 -8.95 -1.26
C LEU A 15 1.97 -10.19 -0.77
N VAL A 16 0.76 -10.38 -1.30
CA VAL A 16 -0.17 -11.44 -0.91
C VAL A 16 0.44 -12.83 -1.11
N ASP A 17 0.06 -13.76 -0.26
CA ASP A 17 0.20 -15.20 -0.51
C ASP A 17 -1.10 -15.66 -1.22
N PRO A 18 -1.02 -16.18 -2.46
CA PRO A 18 -2.21 -16.62 -3.19
C PRO A 18 -3.02 -17.72 -2.49
N ALA A 19 -2.39 -18.45 -1.58
CA ALA A 19 -3.03 -19.50 -0.79
C ALA A 19 -3.72 -19.00 0.48
N ASP A 20 -3.61 -17.69 0.79
CA ASP A 20 -4.22 -17.11 2.00
C ASP A 20 -5.65 -16.68 1.72
N ASP A 21 -6.60 -17.47 2.19
CA ASP A 21 -8.05 -17.23 2.12
C ASP A 21 -8.63 -16.67 3.43
N SER A 22 -7.78 -16.36 4.42
CA SER A 22 -8.17 -15.92 5.75
C SER A 22 -8.80 -14.53 5.79
N PHE A 23 -8.74 -13.77 4.68
CA PHE A 23 -9.30 -12.42 4.61
C PHE A 23 -9.89 -12.08 3.24
N ARG A 24 -10.82 -11.14 3.25
CA ARG A 24 -11.35 -10.50 2.03
C ARG A 24 -11.16 -9.00 2.15
N ILE A 25 -10.91 -8.33 1.03
CA ILE A 25 -10.74 -6.87 1.00
C ILE A 25 -11.71 -6.28 -0.01
N ALA A 26 -12.68 -5.49 0.46
CA ALA A 26 -13.43 -4.59 -0.39
C ALA A 26 -12.63 -3.31 -0.66
N ARG A 27 -12.76 -2.74 -1.86
CA ARG A 27 -12.09 -1.53 -2.29
C ARG A 27 -13.10 -0.58 -2.89
N LEU A 28 -13.14 0.65 -2.39
CA LEU A 28 -14.06 1.68 -2.85
C LEU A 28 -13.28 2.89 -3.34
N ALA A 29 -13.70 3.45 -4.47
CA ALA A 29 -13.24 4.76 -4.90
C ALA A 29 -13.84 5.83 -3.98
N PRO A 30 -13.15 6.96 -3.77
CA PRO A 30 -13.75 8.12 -3.13
C PRO A 30 -14.82 8.74 -4.03
N SER A 31 -15.66 9.58 -3.43
CA SER A 31 -16.53 10.46 -4.22
C SER A 31 -15.69 11.40 -5.11
N PRO A 32 -16.20 11.85 -6.26
CA PRO A 32 -15.45 12.77 -7.14
C PRO A 32 -14.96 14.03 -6.42
N ALA A 33 -15.75 14.57 -5.47
CA ALA A 33 -15.37 15.74 -4.68
C ALA A 33 -14.12 15.48 -3.81
N MET A 34 -13.93 14.25 -3.33
CA MET A 34 -12.84 13.87 -2.43
C MET A 34 -11.59 13.33 -3.15
N ALA A 35 -11.61 13.23 -4.48
CA ALA A 35 -10.52 12.62 -5.26
C ALA A 35 -9.15 13.30 -5.07
N SER A 36 -9.12 14.60 -4.71
CA SER A 36 -7.87 15.33 -4.43
C SER A 36 -7.30 15.07 -3.02
N LEU A 37 -8.08 14.50 -2.10
CA LEU A 37 -7.70 14.19 -0.71
C LEU A 37 -7.60 12.70 -0.44
N VAL A 38 -8.47 11.90 -1.05
CA VAL A 38 -8.56 10.46 -0.83
C VAL A 38 -8.24 9.73 -2.11
N ARG A 39 -7.37 8.75 -2.02
CA ARG A 39 -6.99 7.90 -3.15
C ARG A 39 -7.96 6.72 -3.28
N ARG A 40 -8.27 6.08 -2.16
CA ARG A 40 -9.22 4.97 -2.06
C ARG A 40 -9.53 4.60 -0.62
N PHE A 41 -10.58 3.82 -0.45
CA PHE A 41 -10.84 3.05 0.76
C PHE A 41 -10.47 1.59 0.54
N TRP A 42 -10.05 0.90 1.62
CA TRP A 42 -9.92 -0.55 1.63
C TRP A 42 -10.46 -1.08 2.95
N MET A 43 -11.25 -2.15 2.87
CA MET A 43 -11.97 -2.68 4.02
C MET A 43 -11.73 -4.18 4.11
N PRO A 44 -10.67 -4.63 4.80
CA PRO A 44 -10.43 -6.02 5.07
C PRO A 44 -11.39 -6.54 6.14
N VAL A 45 -11.88 -7.74 5.92
CA VAL A 45 -12.58 -8.56 6.91
C VAL A 45 -11.85 -9.90 6.95
N TRP A 46 -11.49 -10.36 8.14
CA TRP A 46 -10.71 -11.57 8.30
C TRP A 46 -11.27 -12.52 9.34
N SER A 47 -10.95 -13.79 9.16
CA SER A 47 -11.24 -14.86 10.10
C SER A 47 -10.07 -15.85 10.06
N VAL A 48 -9.24 -15.81 11.08
CA VAL A 48 -8.08 -16.69 11.23
C VAL A 48 -8.41 -17.73 12.30
N PRO A 49 -8.64 -18.99 11.92
CA PRO A 49 -9.05 -20.02 12.86
C PRO A 49 -7.92 -20.48 13.77
N GLY A 50 -8.27 -21.09 14.92
CA GLY A 50 -7.37 -21.90 15.73
C GLY A 50 -6.25 -21.15 16.44
N GLY A 51 -6.38 -19.85 16.73
CA GLY A 51 -5.31 -19.07 17.38
C GLY A 51 -4.08 -18.83 16.51
N GLY A 52 -4.20 -19.06 15.20
CA GLY A 52 -3.15 -18.78 14.23
C GLY A 52 -2.94 -17.28 14.00
N VAL A 53 -1.81 -16.94 13.36
CA VAL A 53 -1.47 -15.59 12.92
C VAL A 53 -1.27 -15.59 11.41
N ARG A 54 -1.82 -14.60 10.72
CA ARG A 54 -1.59 -14.35 9.28
C ARG A 54 -0.96 -12.98 9.09
N THR A 55 0.29 -12.95 8.66
CA THR A 55 1.02 -11.69 8.43
C THR A 55 0.77 -11.17 7.03
N GLN A 56 0.13 -10.02 6.92
CA GLN A 56 -0.02 -9.29 5.67
C GLN A 56 1.16 -8.33 5.46
N GLN A 57 1.67 -8.29 4.24
CA GLN A 57 2.83 -7.49 3.87
C GLN A 57 2.49 -6.55 2.72
N VAL A 58 2.76 -5.25 2.90
CA VAL A 58 2.42 -4.23 1.89
C VAL A 58 3.62 -3.32 1.62
N LEU A 59 3.99 -3.19 0.35
CA LEU A 59 4.89 -2.14 -0.15
C LEU A 59 4.10 -0.84 -0.24
N GLN A 60 4.04 -0.09 0.86
CA GLN A 60 3.20 1.10 0.94
C GLN A 60 3.52 2.14 -0.14
N TYR A 61 2.47 2.82 -0.59
CA TYR A 61 2.55 4.02 -1.41
C TYR A 61 3.06 5.21 -0.59
N PRO A 62 3.55 6.29 -1.24
CA PRO A 62 4.03 7.49 -0.57
C PRO A 62 2.89 8.36 -0.03
N CYS A 63 2.06 7.80 0.82
CA CYS A 63 0.88 8.45 1.39
C CYS A 63 0.68 8.02 2.85
N ALA A 64 0.00 8.88 3.60
CA ALA A 64 -0.48 8.56 4.94
C ALA A 64 -1.78 7.75 4.87
N LEU A 65 -2.11 7.08 5.97
CA LEU A 65 -3.31 6.26 6.08
C LEU A 65 -4.11 6.63 7.32
N ILE A 66 -5.44 6.60 7.21
CA ILE A 66 -6.34 6.53 8.36
C ILE A 66 -6.86 5.11 8.45
N VAL A 67 -6.83 4.50 9.62
CA VAL A 67 -7.36 3.16 9.85
C VAL A 67 -8.23 3.16 11.09
N VAL A 68 -9.48 2.79 10.92
CA VAL A 68 -10.42 2.48 12.01
C VAL A 68 -10.71 0.99 11.97
N SER A 69 -10.30 0.27 13.00
CA SER A 69 -10.59 -1.15 13.14
C SER A 69 -11.60 -1.41 14.25
N HIS A 70 -12.01 -2.65 14.39
CA HIS A 70 -12.85 -3.09 15.50
C HIS A 70 -12.20 -2.81 16.87
N SER A 71 -10.86 -2.74 16.97
CA SER A 71 -10.12 -2.63 18.23
C SER A 71 -9.25 -1.37 18.37
N TYR A 72 -8.84 -0.73 17.28
CA TYR A 72 -8.02 0.49 17.31
C TYR A 72 -8.45 1.50 16.26
N ALA A 73 -8.01 2.76 16.42
CA ALA A 73 -8.13 3.80 15.41
C ALA A 73 -6.84 4.63 15.37
N ARG A 74 -6.20 4.71 14.20
CA ARG A 74 -4.86 5.29 14.05
C ARG A 74 -4.72 6.10 12.78
N PHE A 75 -3.93 7.15 12.87
CA PHE A 75 -3.33 7.79 11.72
C PHE A 75 -1.91 7.26 11.55
N TYR A 76 -1.61 6.75 10.38
CA TYR A 76 -0.27 6.26 10.02
C TYR A 76 0.40 7.27 9.11
N GLY A 77 1.57 7.73 9.50
CA GLY A 77 2.45 8.46 8.60
C GLY A 77 2.98 7.55 7.48
N VAL A 78 3.74 8.13 6.57
CA VAL A 78 4.24 7.39 5.42
C VAL A 78 5.23 6.32 5.86
N ALA A 79 5.01 5.08 5.42
CA ALA A 79 5.92 3.98 5.68
C ALA A 79 7.05 3.94 4.65
N SER A 80 8.30 4.08 5.11
CA SER A 80 9.48 4.05 4.24
C SER A 80 9.91 2.63 3.86
N GLY A 81 9.57 1.64 4.67
CA GLY A 81 9.86 0.22 4.49
C GLY A 81 8.67 -0.60 4.00
N LEU A 82 8.68 -1.87 4.38
CA LEU A 82 7.58 -2.81 4.22
C LEU A 82 6.66 -2.71 5.45
N SER A 83 5.39 -2.47 5.22
CA SER A 83 4.39 -2.58 6.29
C SER A 83 4.04 -4.03 6.54
N ARG A 84 3.89 -4.37 7.81
CA ARG A 84 3.44 -5.69 8.28
C ARG A 84 2.27 -5.51 9.22
N THR A 85 1.26 -6.35 9.06
CA THR A 85 0.09 -6.41 9.92
C THR A 85 -0.23 -7.86 10.21
N ASP A 86 -0.24 -8.22 11.47
CA ASP A 86 -0.64 -9.55 11.90
C ASP A 86 -2.15 -9.58 12.13
N LEU A 87 -2.81 -10.53 11.49
CA LEU A 87 -4.23 -10.80 11.62
C LEU A 87 -4.41 -12.02 12.52
N GLU A 88 -5.22 -11.86 13.56
CA GLU A 88 -5.54 -12.89 14.55
C GLU A 88 -7.06 -12.94 14.74
N GLY A 89 -7.59 -14.14 15.02
CA GLY A 89 -9.01 -14.32 15.29
C GLY A 89 -9.90 -13.75 14.17
N THR A 90 -11.01 -13.12 14.56
CA THR A 90 -11.92 -12.43 13.64
C THR A 90 -11.85 -10.94 13.81
N GLY A 91 -11.94 -10.21 12.71
CA GLY A 91 -11.90 -8.75 12.77
C GLY A 91 -12.11 -8.07 11.43
N TRP A 92 -12.10 -6.75 11.49
CA TRP A 92 -12.23 -5.90 10.33
C TRP A 92 -11.50 -4.57 10.52
N ALA A 93 -11.21 -3.90 9.42
CA ALA A 93 -10.75 -2.52 9.42
C ALA A 93 -11.39 -1.74 8.26
N CYS A 94 -11.55 -0.44 8.47
CA CYS A 94 -11.86 0.54 7.44
C CYS A 94 -10.63 1.44 7.28
N GLY A 95 -9.95 1.30 6.16
CA GLY A 95 -8.76 2.05 5.85
C GLY A 95 -9.00 3.10 4.78
N VAL A 96 -8.41 4.28 4.95
CA VAL A 96 -8.37 5.36 3.96
C VAL A 96 -6.94 5.53 3.49
N MET A 97 -6.70 5.32 2.22
CA MET A 97 -5.46 5.71 1.56
C MET A 97 -5.60 7.16 1.12
N LEU A 98 -4.90 8.04 1.78
CA LEU A 98 -4.93 9.46 1.47
C LEU A 98 -4.14 9.77 0.19
N GLN A 99 -4.46 10.89 -0.47
CA GLN A 99 -3.56 11.44 -1.48
C GLN A 99 -2.24 11.85 -0.83
N PRO A 100 -1.13 11.90 -1.57
CA PRO A 100 0.20 12.15 -1.01
C PRO A 100 0.29 13.38 -0.11
N ALA A 101 -0.35 14.47 -0.50
CA ALA A 101 -0.30 15.73 0.25
C ALA A 101 -1.21 15.75 1.49
N THR A 102 -2.24 14.91 1.55
CA THR A 102 -3.32 15.03 2.54
C THR A 102 -2.84 14.81 3.97
N GLY A 103 -1.84 13.94 4.18
CA GLY A 103 -1.28 13.73 5.52
C GLY A 103 -0.71 15.01 6.13
N HIS A 104 0.00 15.82 5.32
CA HIS A 104 0.51 17.13 5.75
C HIS A 104 -0.61 18.15 5.96
N LEU A 105 -1.59 18.19 5.05
CA LEU A 105 -2.75 19.09 5.19
C LEU A 105 -3.52 18.82 6.49
N LEU A 106 -3.77 17.55 6.78
CA LEU A 106 -4.53 17.12 7.95
C LEU A 106 -3.82 17.42 9.27
N THR A 107 -2.50 17.21 9.31
CA THR A 107 -1.72 17.31 10.56
C THR A 107 -1.10 18.69 10.77
N GLY A 108 -0.96 19.51 9.73
CA GLY A 108 -0.17 20.74 9.74
C GLY A 108 1.33 20.54 10.00
N ARG A 109 1.78 19.29 10.19
CA ARG A 109 3.14 18.89 10.60
C ARG A 109 3.96 18.39 9.43
N SER A 110 5.28 18.48 9.55
CA SER A 110 6.17 17.81 8.60
C SER A 110 5.98 16.29 8.70
N MET A 111 5.70 15.64 7.57
CA MET A 111 5.52 14.18 7.55
C MET A 111 6.81 13.41 7.89
N ARG A 112 7.98 14.09 7.98
CA ARG A 112 9.21 13.47 8.52
C ARG A 112 9.06 13.04 9.98
N GLU A 113 8.26 13.76 10.77
CA GLU A 113 8.03 13.49 12.18
C GLU A 113 7.18 12.24 12.40
N LEU A 114 6.30 11.93 11.44
CA LEU A 114 5.38 10.82 11.47
C LEU A 114 5.83 9.63 10.57
N ARG A 115 6.98 9.76 9.90
CA ARG A 115 7.51 8.68 9.05
C ARG A 115 7.76 7.42 9.88
N ASP A 116 7.26 6.29 9.38
CA ASP A 116 7.35 4.98 10.03
C ASP A 116 6.70 4.93 11.43
N ARG A 117 5.76 5.83 11.70
CA ARG A 117 5.06 5.96 12.98
C ARG A 117 3.56 6.03 12.77
N HIS A 118 2.84 5.76 13.83
CA HIS A 118 1.41 6.05 13.92
C HIS A 118 1.10 6.77 15.24
N VAL A 119 -0.01 7.49 15.23
CA VAL A 119 -0.58 8.16 16.41
C VAL A 119 -2.07 7.80 16.53
N PRO A 120 -2.68 7.93 17.71
CA PRO A 120 -4.14 7.84 17.82
C PRO A 120 -4.82 8.77 16.83
N LEU A 121 -5.95 8.35 16.27
CA LEU A 121 -6.68 9.17 15.29
C LEU A 121 -7.20 10.48 15.93
N SER A 122 -7.53 10.44 17.21
CA SER A 122 -7.93 11.60 18.01
C SER A 122 -6.87 12.71 18.11
N ASP A 123 -5.58 12.36 17.96
CA ASP A 123 -4.48 13.35 17.99
C ASP A 123 -4.37 14.15 16.69
N VAL A 124 -5.08 13.72 15.64
CA VAL A 124 -5.01 14.30 14.29
C VAL A 124 -6.35 14.88 13.86
N LEU A 125 -7.46 14.26 14.26
CA LEU A 125 -8.81 14.70 13.95
C LEU A 125 -9.52 15.17 15.23
N PRO A 126 -9.82 16.46 15.35
CA PRO A 126 -10.74 16.93 16.38
C PRO A 126 -12.08 16.19 16.23
N GLY A 127 -12.60 15.58 17.27
CA GLY A 127 -13.82 14.74 17.16
C GLY A 127 -13.57 13.31 16.67
N GLY A 128 -12.32 12.89 16.51
CA GLY A 128 -11.94 11.55 16.05
C GLY A 128 -12.56 10.41 16.84
N GLU A 129 -12.78 10.55 18.14
CA GLU A 129 -13.45 9.52 18.97
C GLU A 129 -14.93 9.33 18.57
N ALA A 130 -15.64 10.43 18.31
CA ALA A 130 -17.03 10.38 17.84
C ALA A 130 -17.12 9.74 16.44
N LEU A 131 -16.20 10.10 15.54
CA LEU A 131 -16.06 9.47 14.22
C LEU A 131 -15.83 7.97 14.35
N VAL A 132 -14.86 7.54 15.16
CA VAL A 132 -14.54 6.12 15.40
C VAL A 132 -15.76 5.35 15.89
N THR A 133 -16.51 5.93 16.84
CA THR A 133 -17.74 5.34 17.36
C THR A 133 -18.79 5.17 16.26
N ARG A 134 -18.97 6.17 15.40
CA ARG A 134 -19.90 6.12 14.26
C ARG A 134 -19.51 5.04 13.26
N VAL A 135 -18.22 4.99 12.85
CA VAL A 135 -17.69 3.98 11.92
C VAL A 135 -17.88 2.58 12.49
N ARG A 136 -17.54 2.36 13.76
CA ARG A 136 -17.70 1.06 14.41
C ARG A 136 -19.18 0.63 14.51
N ARG A 137 -20.07 1.56 14.82
CA ARG A 137 -21.52 1.28 14.85
C ARG A 137 -22.06 0.93 13.46
N THR A 138 -21.54 1.57 12.41
CA THR A 138 -21.95 1.31 11.03
C THR A 138 -21.51 -0.07 10.54
N LEU A 139 -20.24 -0.43 10.78
CA LEU A 139 -19.64 -1.67 10.27
C LEU A 139 -19.84 -2.88 11.21
N GLY A 140 -19.95 -2.66 12.52
CA GLY A 140 -19.93 -3.72 13.52
C GLY A 140 -20.92 -4.88 13.28
N PRO A 141 -22.18 -4.63 12.90
CA PRO A 141 -23.15 -5.70 12.67
C PRO A 141 -22.80 -6.64 11.51
N ASP A 142 -22.29 -6.08 10.39
CA ASP A 142 -21.83 -6.82 9.23
C ASP A 142 -20.77 -6.00 8.48
N PRO A 143 -19.49 -6.20 8.79
CA PRO A 143 -18.39 -5.45 8.15
C PRO A 143 -18.17 -5.85 6.68
N GLY A 144 -18.77 -6.94 6.22
CA GLY A 144 -18.72 -7.40 4.83
C GLY A 144 -19.77 -6.79 3.92
N ASP A 145 -20.80 -6.16 4.50
CA ASP A 145 -21.89 -5.56 3.74
C ASP A 145 -21.45 -4.30 2.97
N GLY A 146 -21.71 -4.28 1.67
CA GLY A 146 -21.24 -3.21 0.79
C GLY A 146 -21.91 -1.85 1.03
N GLU A 147 -23.15 -1.81 1.52
CA GLU A 147 -23.84 -0.55 1.84
C GLU A 147 -23.28 0.06 3.12
N ARG A 148 -23.03 -0.75 4.13
CA ARG A 148 -22.38 -0.35 5.36
C ARG A 148 -20.95 0.16 5.12
N GLN A 149 -20.24 -0.50 4.22
CA GLN A 149 -18.89 -0.07 3.81
C GLN A 149 -18.92 1.30 3.12
N ARG A 150 -19.86 1.53 2.21
CA ARG A 150 -20.05 2.86 1.57
C ARG A 150 -20.45 3.92 2.59
N ALA A 151 -21.36 3.59 3.51
CA ALA A 151 -21.74 4.51 4.58
C ALA A 151 -20.56 4.88 5.49
N ALA A 152 -19.74 3.91 5.86
CA ALA A 152 -18.52 4.16 6.65
C ALA A 152 -17.50 5.02 5.89
N ALA A 153 -17.31 4.79 4.59
CA ALA A 153 -16.47 5.64 3.74
C ALA A 153 -16.98 7.08 3.71
N GLY A 154 -18.28 7.30 3.54
CA GLY A 154 -18.91 8.63 3.58
C GLY A 154 -18.71 9.37 4.90
N LEU A 155 -18.70 8.67 6.04
CA LEU A 155 -18.38 9.26 7.33
C LEU A 155 -16.94 9.81 7.38
N LEU A 156 -15.99 9.07 6.79
CA LEU A 156 -14.58 9.47 6.73
C LEU A 156 -14.35 10.59 5.71
N GLU A 157 -15.09 10.60 4.60
CA GLU A 157 -15.04 11.71 3.63
C GLU A 157 -15.52 13.03 4.25
N ALA A 158 -16.67 12.99 4.92
CA ALA A 158 -17.24 14.18 5.56
C ALA A 158 -16.29 14.82 6.58
N GLU A 159 -15.48 14.00 7.26
CA GLU A 159 -14.47 14.50 8.21
C GLU A 159 -13.30 15.22 7.52
N LEU A 160 -13.02 14.88 6.26
CA LEU A 160 -11.90 15.46 5.51
C LEU A 160 -12.33 16.64 4.62
N GLU A 161 -13.62 16.89 4.44
CA GLU A 161 -14.15 17.88 3.51
C GLU A 161 -13.64 19.30 3.79
N HIS A 162 -13.40 19.63 5.07
CA HIS A 162 -12.89 20.95 5.50
C HIS A 162 -11.48 21.28 4.95
N LEU A 163 -10.76 20.29 4.40
CA LEU A 163 -9.45 20.49 3.76
C LEU A 163 -9.55 20.97 2.31
N LEU A 164 -10.76 21.04 1.75
CA LEU A 164 -11.01 21.49 0.38
C LEU A 164 -11.27 23.00 0.32
N PRO A 165 -10.90 23.65 -0.80
CA PRO A 165 -10.06 23.14 -1.88
C PRO A 165 -8.59 23.05 -1.47
N ILE A 166 -7.85 22.07 -2.03
CA ILE A 166 -6.41 21.98 -1.77
C ILE A 166 -5.66 23.08 -2.49
N GLY A 167 -4.62 23.63 -1.85
CA GLY A 167 -3.78 24.68 -2.44
C GLY A 167 -2.78 24.12 -3.47
N GLU A 168 -2.19 25.03 -4.26
CA GLU A 168 -1.26 24.71 -5.36
C GLU A 168 -0.07 23.83 -4.93
N GLN A 169 0.49 24.05 -3.74
CA GLN A 169 1.61 23.21 -3.27
C GLN A 169 1.18 21.78 -3.00
N ALA A 170 0.00 21.58 -2.44
CA ALA A 170 -0.58 20.26 -2.21
C ALA A 170 -0.83 19.54 -3.54
N GLN A 171 -1.44 20.26 -4.50
CA GLN A 171 -1.65 19.74 -5.85
C GLN A 171 -0.31 19.34 -6.50
N ARG A 172 0.70 20.20 -6.43
CA ARG A 172 2.04 19.91 -6.97
C ARG A 172 2.66 18.64 -6.37
N VAL A 173 2.46 18.40 -5.07
CA VAL A 173 2.94 17.14 -4.42
C VAL A 173 2.22 15.93 -4.99
N ASN A 174 0.89 16.00 -5.12
CA ASN A 174 0.09 14.93 -5.72
C ASN A 174 0.54 14.66 -7.17
N ASP A 175 0.77 15.72 -7.96
CA ASP A 175 1.21 15.61 -9.35
C ASP A 175 2.60 14.97 -9.48
N VAL A 176 3.55 15.33 -8.61
CA VAL A 176 4.90 14.72 -8.58
C VAL A 176 4.80 13.22 -8.34
N VAL A 177 3.97 12.80 -7.37
CA VAL A 177 3.80 11.37 -7.08
C VAL A 177 3.08 10.65 -8.22
N ALA A 178 2.00 11.23 -8.74
CA ALA A 178 1.26 10.67 -9.87
C ALA A 178 2.14 10.52 -11.12
N TYR A 179 3.00 11.52 -11.39
CA TYR A 179 3.98 11.43 -12.48
C TYR A 179 4.96 10.27 -12.28
N VAL A 180 5.53 10.11 -11.09
CA VAL A 180 6.44 9.00 -10.78
C VAL A 180 5.74 7.65 -11.01
N GLU A 181 4.52 7.50 -10.51
CA GLU A 181 3.76 6.25 -10.62
C GLU A 181 3.32 5.95 -12.05
N GLY A 182 3.01 6.98 -12.83
CA GLY A 182 2.58 6.85 -14.23
C GLY A 182 3.71 6.68 -15.25
N LYS A 183 5.00 6.82 -14.86
CA LYS A 183 6.14 6.79 -15.78
C LYS A 183 7.04 5.57 -15.52
N PRO A 184 6.81 4.42 -16.19
CA PRO A 184 7.61 3.19 -16.02
C PRO A 184 9.09 3.35 -16.37
N ASP A 185 9.41 4.23 -17.30
CA ASP A 185 10.77 4.56 -17.77
C ASP A 185 11.53 5.54 -16.88
N LEU A 186 10.88 6.14 -15.90
CA LEU A 186 11.53 7.05 -14.97
C LEU A 186 12.45 6.29 -13.99
N VAL A 187 13.75 6.29 -14.24
CA VAL A 187 14.75 5.58 -13.43
C VAL A 187 15.63 6.50 -12.59
N ARG A 188 15.61 7.82 -12.85
CA ARG A 188 16.47 8.80 -12.20
C ARG A 188 15.69 10.04 -11.76
N VAL A 189 16.18 10.71 -10.71
CA VAL A 189 15.58 11.95 -10.20
C VAL A 189 15.71 13.11 -11.20
N SER A 190 16.72 13.11 -12.06
CA SER A 190 16.88 14.13 -13.12
C SER A 190 15.66 14.24 -14.02
N GLY A 191 15.00 13.13 -14.35
CA GLY A 191 13.75 13.16 -15.12
C GLY A 191 12.59 13.87 -14.40
N LEU A 192 12.57 13.89 -13.06
CA LEU A 192 11.61 14.69 -12.29
C LEU A 192 11.99 16.18 -12.32
N VAL A 193 13.28 16.49 -12.23
CA VAL A 193 13.80 17.86 -12.29
C VAL A 193 13.39 18.51 -13.62
N GLU A 194 13.57 17.79 -14.71
CA GLU A 194 13.19 18.23 -16.07
C GLU A 194 11.67 18.38 -16.19
N ALA A 195 10.91 17.35 -15.82
CA ALA A 195 9.45 17.33 -16.00
C ALA A 195 8.73 18.44 -15.22
N PHE A 196 9.26 18.82 -14.04
CA PHE A 196 8.65 19.84 -13.20
C PHE A 196 9.37 21.19 -13.24
N ALA A 197 10.30 21.40 -14.19
CA ALA A 197 11.08 22.62 -14.36
C ALA A 197 11.59 23.19 -13.02
N THR A 198 12.28 22.36 -12.23
CA THR A 198 12.67 22.66 -10.85
C THR A 198 14.10 22.20 -10.57
N THR A 199 14.57 22.34 -9.33
CA THR A 199 15.87 21.81 -8.91
C THR A 199 15.70 20.57 -8.02
N GLU A 200 16.69 19.71 -7.99
CA GLU A 200 16.69 18.54 -7.10
C GLU A 200 16.54 18.96 -5.63
N ARG A 201 17.20 20.06 -5.23
CA ARG A 201 17.08 20.62 -3.87
C ARG A 201 15.63 21.04 -3.54
N SER A 202 14.93 21.67 -4.49
CA SER A 202 13.53 22.08 -4.32
C SER A 202 12.62 20.86 -4.22
N LEU A 203 12.82 19.82 -5.05
CA LEU A 203 12.10 18.56 -4.94
C LEU A 203 12.35 17.87 -3.60
N GLN A 204 13.61 17.79 -3.15
CA GLN A 204 13.96 17.21 -1.86
C GLN A 204 13.30 17.93 -0.69
N ARG A 205 13.23 19.27 -0.73
CA ARG A 205 12.56 20.06 0.29
C ARG A 205 11.05 19.81 0.26
N LEU A 206 10.44 19.80 -0.93
CA LEU A 206 9.02 19.56 -1.12
C LEU A 206 8.63 18.17 -0.61
N THR A 207 9.20 17.11 -1.17
CA THR A 207 8.86 15.73 -0.79
C THR A 207 9.24 15.41 0.66
N GLY A 208 10.35 16.00 1.14
CA GLY A 208 10.79 15.84 2.53
C GLY A 208 9.80 16.44 3.54
N ARG A 209 9.23 17.61 3.25
CA ARG A 209 8.23 18.25 4.13
C ARG A 209 6.88 17.55 4.06
N TRP A 210 6.37 17.33 2.84
CA TRP A 210 5.01 16.87 2.61
C TRP A 210 4.83 15.36 2.74
N LEU A 211 5.87 14.57 2.45
CA LEU A 211 5.81 13.11 2.46
C LEU A 211 6.75 12.48 3.49
N GLY A 212 7.74 13.22 3.98
CA GLY A 212 8.81 12.65 4.80
C GLY A 212 9.81 11.79 4.01
N LEU A 213 9.76 11.82 2.68
CA LEU A 213 10.50 10.96 1.76
C LEU A 213 11.38 11.77 0.81
N THR A 214 12.35 11.10 0.18
CA THR A 214 13.19 11.72 -0.86
C THR A 214 12.64 11.42 -2.27
N PRO A 215 12.92 12.25 -3.29
CA PRO A 215 12.58 11.95 -4.68
C PRO A 215 13.16 10.61 -5.15
N ARG A 216 14.39 10.28 -4.73
CA ARG A 216 15.02 8.99 -5.01
C ARG A 216 14.21 7.81 -4.45
N TRP A 217 13.65 7.95 -3.24
CA TRP A 217 12.80 6.93 -2.66
C TRP A 217 11.54 6.70 -3.50
N LEU A 218 10.91 7.78 -4.00
CA LEU A 218 9.72 7.67 -4.85
C LEU A 218 10.01 6.84 -6.10
N VAL A 219 11.09 7.17 -6.82
CA VAL A 219 11.51 6.43 -8.02
C VAL A 219 11.81 4.98 -7.70
N GLN A 220 12.55 4.72 -6.61
CA GLN A 220 12.89 3.36 -6.18
C GLN A 220 11.64 2.57 -5.79
N ARG A 221 10.71 3.16 -5.04
CA ARG A 221 9.47 2.50 -4.62
C ARG A 221 8.61 2.10 -5.81
N ARG A 222 8.47 2.96 -6.80
CA ARG A 222 7.76 2.64 -8.03
C ARG A 222 8.38 1.42 -8.75
N ARG A 223 9.74 1.38 -8.84
CA ARG A 223 10.45 0.23 -9.44
C ARG A 223 10.15 -1.08 -8.70
N LEU A 224 10.04 -1.04 -7.37
CA LEU A 224 9.69 -2.22 -6.58
C LEU A 224 8.22 -2.63 -6.75
N HIS A 225 7.29 -1.68 -6.91
CA HIS A 225 5.89 -2.00 -7.25
C HIS A 225 5.79 -2.69 -8.60
N GLU A 226 6.49 -2.16 -9.61
CA GLU A 226 6.56 -2.77 -10.95
C GLU A 226 7.21 -4.16 -10.90
N ALA A 227 8.28 -4.31 -10.10
CA ALA A 227 8.89 -5.62 -9.87
C ALA A 227 7.90 -6.61 -9.25
N ALA A 228 7.15 -6.18 -8.21
CA ALA A 228 6.16 -7.03 -7.57
C ALA A 228 5.08 -7.53 -8.54
N GLU A 229 4.65 -6.67 -9.47
CA GLU A 229 3.71 -7.06 -10.53
C GLU A 229 4.31 -8.10 -11.48
N ARG A 230 5.51 -7.83 -12.00
CA ARG A 230 6.18 -8.74 -12.95
C ARG A 230 6.53 -10.11 -12.35
N LEU A 231 6.93 -10.12 -11.07
CA LEU A 231 7.28 -11.35 -10.35
C LEU A 231 6.09 -12.28 -10.08
N ARG A 232 4.85 -11.85 -10.34
CA ARG A 232 3.65 -12.69 -10.23
C ARG A 232 3.34 -13.49 -11.48
N HIS A 233 3.98 -13.17 -12.60
CA HIS A 233 3.81 -13.92 -13.83
C HIS A 233 4.59 -15.25 -13.78
N HIS A 234 4.07 -16.26 -14.45
CA HIS A 234 4.78 -17.52 -14.65
C HIS A 234 6.03 -17.29 -15.51
N GLU A 235 7.09 -18.01 -15.27
CA GLU A 235 8.36 -17.98 -16.04
C GLU A 235 9.07 -16.60 -16.01
N VAL A 236 9.41 -16.13 -14.81
CA VAL A 236 10.07 -14.83 -14.63
C VAL A 236 11.58 -14.94 -14.88
N ASP A 237 12.07 -14.26 -15.90
CA ASP A 237 13.50 -13.97 -16.08
C ASP A 237 13.91 -12.78 -15.21
N LEU A 238 14.59 -13.06 -14.09
CA LEU A 238 15.03 -12.06 -13.14
C LEU A 238 16.07 -11.10 -13.72
N ALA A 239 16.91 -11.53 -14.67
CA ALA A 239 17.90 -10.69 -15.31
C ALA A 239 17.20 -9.67 -16.23
N ARG A 240 16.21 -10.10 -16.99
CA ARG A 240 15.38 -9.24 -17.83
C ARG A 240 14.57 -8.24 -16.99
N VAL A 241 13.94 -8.70 -15.91
CA VAL A 241 13.23 -7.79 -14.98
C VAL A 241 14.17 -6.72 -14.42
N ALA A 242 15.40 -7.10 -14.02
CA ALA A 242 16.39 -6.15 -13.53
C ALA A 242 16.76 -5.11 -14.60
N ALA A 243 17.06 -5.54 -15.82
CA ALA A 243 17.42 -4.65 -16.93
C ALA A 243 16.30 -3.67 -17.27
N ASP A 244 15.07 -4.16 -17.44
CA ASP A 244 13.89 -3.35 -17.78
C ASP A 244 13.55 -2.31 -16.70
N LEU A 245 13.85 -2.63 -15.43
CA LEU A 245 13.68 -1.71 -14.31
C LEU A 245 14.87 -0.76 -14.10
N GLY A 246 15.89 -0.82 -14.97
CA GLY A 246 17.07 0.06 -14.92
C GLY A 246 18.04 -0.24 -13.77
N TYR A 247 18.13 -1.50 -13.33
CA TYR A 247 19.20 -1.98 -12.46
C TYR A 247 20.44 -2.31 -13.30
N ALA A 248 21.62 -2.15 -12.72
CA ALA A 248 22.88 -2.47 -13.40
C ALA A 248 22.98 -3.98 -13.73
N ASP A 249 22.48 -4.82 -12.83
CA ASP A 249 22.46 -6.28 -12.97
C ASP A 249 21.41 -6.92 -12.05
N GLN A 250 21.20 -8.22 -12.21
CA GLN A 250 20.28 -9.01 -11.39
C GLN A 250 20.69 -9.02 -9.90
N ALA A 251 21.97 -9.01 -9.59
CA ALA A 251 22.45 -9.04 -8.21
C ALA A 251 22.12 -7.72 -7.49
N HIS A 252 22.24 -6.57 -8.18
CA HIS A 252 21.82 -5.27 -7.66
C HIS A 252 20.30 -5.25 -7.39
N PHE A 253 19.49 -5.71 -8.35
CA PHE A 253 18.04 -5.85 -8.15
C PHE A 253 17.71 -6.74 -6.96
N THR A 254 18.32 -7.92 -6.86
CA THR A 254 18.08 -8.88 -5.78
C THR A 254 18.43 -8.29 -4.40
N ARG A 255 19.54 -7.57 -4.29
CA ARG A 255 19.95 -6.90 -3.03
C ARG A 255 18.93 -5.81 -2.64
N ASP A 256 18.50 -4.98 -3.61
CA ASP A 256 17.57 -3.88 -3.36
C ASP A 256 16.18 -4.39 -2.97
N TRP A 257 15.66 -5.37 -3.70
CA TRP A 257 14.41 -6.05 -3.37
C TRP A 257 14.45 -6.68 -1.98
N ARG A 258 15.48 -7.49 -1.69
CA ARG A 258 15.61 -8.19 -0.41
C ARG A 258 15.73 -7.22 0.77
N ARG A 259 16.43 -6.11 0.59
CA ARG A 259 16.57 -5.07 1.63
C ARG A 259 15.21 -4.51 2.04
N VAL A 260 14.27 -4.36 1.12
CA VAL A 260 12.96 -3.78 1.39
C VAL A 260 11.95 -4.83 1.82
N THR A 261 11.93 -5.99 1.15
CA THR A 261 10.89 -7.03 1.37
C THR A 261 11.28 -8.11 2.37
N GLY A 262 12.57 -8.24 2.67
CA GLY A 262 13.11 -9.30 3.54
C GLY A 262 13.25 -10.65 2.85
N MET A 263 12.86 -10.81 1.58
CA MET A 263 12.95 -12.05 0.81
C MET A 263 13.59 -11.82 -0.55
N THR A 264 14.05 -12.88 -1.22
CA THR A 264 14.59 -12.75 -2.58
C THR A 264 13.45 -12.65 -3.62
N PRO A 265 13.68 -12.00 -4.79
CA PRO A 265 12.69 -11.97 -5.87
C PRO A 265 12.24 -13.36 -6.32
N GLY A 266 13.19 -14.31 -6.44
CA GLY A 266 12.86 -15.69 -6.82
C GLY A 266 11.98 -16.41 -5.80
N ARG A 267 12.20 -16.19 -4.48
CA ARG A 267 11.32 -16.73 -3.44
C ARG A 267 9.92 -16.12 -3.50
N PHE A 268 9.82 -14.84 -3.84
CA PHE A 268 8.51 -14.20 -4.02
C PHE A 268 7.79 -14.75 -5.26
N ALA A 269 8.48 -14.85 -6.40
CA ALA A 269 7.92 -15.39 -7.64
C ALA A 269 7.44 -16.83 -7.49
N ALA A 270 8.18 -17.65 -6.74
CA ALA A 270 7.82 -19.06 -6.49
C ALA A 270 6.45 -19.25 -5.81
N ARG A 271 5.90 -18.22 -5.15
CA ARG A 271 4.54 -18.26 -4.57
C ARG A 271 3.45 -18.31 -5.64
N PHE A 272 3.74 -17.82 -6.84
CA PHE A 272 2.81 -17.71 -7.96
C PHE A 272 3.09 -18.73 -9.07
N ALA A 273 4.16 -19.53 -8.94
CA ALA A 273 4.40 -20.65 -9.84
C ALA A 273 3.29 -21.68 -9.67
N ALA A 274 2.77 -22.20 -10.79
CA ALA A 274 1.81 -23.31 -10.75
C ALA A 274 2.39 -24.47 -9.94
N PRO A 275 1.58 -25.20 -9.17
CA PRO A 275 2.04 -26.45 -8.55
C PRO A 275 2.66 -27.32 -9.64
N ASP A 276 3.91 -27.74 -9.46
CA ASP A 276 4.57 -28.65 -10.38
C ASP A 276 3.83 -30.00 -10.32
N GLU A 277 2.96 -30.26 -11.29
CA GLU A 277 2.24 -31.53 -11.44
C GLU A 277 3.16 -32.73 -11.58
N ARG A 278 4.48 -32.52 -11.73
CA ARG A 278 5.52 -33.54 -11.87
C ARG A 278 6.21 -33.93 -10.57
N ARG A 279 5.88 -33.30 -9.43
CA ARG A 279 6.38 -33.76 -8.14
C ARG A 279 5.58 -35.01 -7.75
N PRO A 280 6.21 -36.22 -7.68
CA PRO A 280 5.52 -37.40 -7.21
C PRO A 280 5.01 -37.12 -5.80
N ARG A 281 3.71 -37.29 -5.59
CA ARG A 281 3.12 -37.32 -4.25
C ARG A 281 3.86 -38.40 -3.49
N VAL A 282 4.67 -38.01 -2.51
CA VAL A 282 5.22 -38.95 -1.52
C VAL A 282 4.01 -39.56 -0.83
N ALA A 283 3.71 -40.80 -1.17
CA ALA A 283 2.66 -41.57 -0.52
C ALA A 283 2.98 -41.66 0.98
N PRO A 284 2.00 -41.48 1.88
CA PRO A 284 2.23 -41.64 3.30
C PRO A 284 2.75 -43.08 3.54
N ALA A 285 3.84 -43.18 4.31
CA ALA A 285 4.41 -44.45 4.71
C ALA A 285 3.31 -45.34 5.31
N ARG A 286 3.07 -46.47 4.71
CA ARG A 286 2.19 -47.51 5.28
C ARG A 286 2.86 -47.99 6.55
N ASP A 287 2.26 -47.72 7.66
CA ASP A 287 2.54 -48.33 8.95
C ASP A 287 2.45 -49.85 8.79
N ARG A 288 3.58 -50.55 8.90
CA ARG A 288 3.63 -51.99 8.99
C ARG A 288 3.81 -52.30 10.47
N ASP A 289 2.71 -52.34 11.17
CA ASP A 289 2.62 -53.12 12.39
C ASP A 289 2.01 -54.49 12.06
N ARG A 290 2.87 -55.50 12.19
CA ARG A 290 2.57 -56.84 12.74
C ARG A 290 3.85 -57.50 13.17
#